data_cff8f6d3d82bdf83819ebe74031f153c
#
_entry.id   cff8f6d3d82bdf83819ebe74031f153c
#
_cell.length_a   1.000
_cell.length_b   1.000
_cell.length_c   1.000
_cell.angle_alpha   90.00
_cell.angle_beta   90.00
_cell.angle_gamma   90.00
#
_symmetry.space_group_name_H-M   'P 1'
#
loop_
_entity.id
_entity.type
_entity.pdbx_description
1 polymer ?
#
loop_
_entity_poly.entity_id
_entity_poly.type
_entity_poly.pdbx_seq_one_letter_code
_entity_poly.pdbx_strand_id
1 'polypeptide(L)'
;MNAVTTSGKTQRVRNELSAPMRELSKFLEYNEWDSDFIHFGEGKAYLDTMELEKFGKVRPYDPNSSEEHTRTFPTPRSTGVAIYVFNTLPPLKRERVLLAFKNLCLDSWFIAVRCDPIAGTPHEDGVTTSRGTFQKSYSEKEALAEFGGKVIKKTRGYILLGVDK
;
A
#
# COMPACT_ATOMS: atom_id res chain seq x y z
N MET A 1 -9.61 20.20 7.31
CA MET A 1 -10.09 18.89 6.79
C MET A 1 -9.47 17.75 7.57
N ASN A 2 -10.26 16.80 7.96
CA ASN A 2 -9.74 15.61 8.62
C ASN A 2 -8.88 14.81 7.62
N ALA A 3 -7.66 14.44 8.00
CA ALA A 3 -6.71 13.75 7.13
C ALA A 3 -7.24 12.40 6.58
N VAL A 4 -8.15 11.77 7.32
CA VAL A 4 -8.86 10.54 6.89
C VAL A 4 -9.73 10.79 5.66
N THR A 5 -10.42 11.92 5.61
CA THR A 5 -11.29 12.29 4.48
C THR A 5 -10.50 12.57 3.21
N THR A 6 -9.26 13.07 3.34
CA THR A 6 -8.41 13.42 2.19
C THR A 6 -7.83 12.17 1.52
N SER A 7 -7.38 11.18 2.29
CA SER A 7 -6.84 9.95 1.71
C SER A 7 -7.91 9.11 0.99
N GLY A 8 -9.15 9.11 1.48
CA GLY A 8 -10.28 8.44 0.82
C GLY A 8 -10.59 8.97 -0.59
N LYS A 9 -10.27 10.24 -0.88
CA LYS A 9 -10.46 10.83 -2.22
C LYS A 9 -9.53 10.27 -3.29
N THR A 10 -8.46 9.59 -2.92
CA THR A 10 -7.52 8.97 -3.86
C THR A 10 -7.97 7.57 -4.28
N GLN A 11 -8.95 6.99 -3.59
CA GLN A 11 -9.44 5.66 -3.87
C GLN A 11 -10.22 5.62 -5.19
N ARG A 12 -9.91 4.62 -6.01
CA ARG A 12 -10.59 4.37 -7.30
C ARG A 12 -11.14 2.96 -7.35
N VAL A 13 -12.37 2.82 -7.86
CA VAL A 13 -12.89 1.50 -8.24
C VAL A 13 -12.06 0.99 -9.41
N ARG A 14 -11.56 -0.23 -9.30
CA ARG A 14 -10.76 -0.87 -10.33
C ARG A 14 -11.51 -2.07 -10.90
N ASN A 15 -11.54 -2.15 -12.22
CA ASN A 15 -12.11 -3.28 -12.95
C ASN A 15 -11.06 -4.36 -13.29
N GLU A 16 -9.82 -4.15 -12.87
CA GLU A 16 -8.70 -5.06 -13.05
C GLU A 16 -7.74 -4.96 -11.85
N LEU A 17 -6.86 -5.94 -11.71
CA LEU A 17 -5.79 -5.90 -10.72
C LEU A 17 -4.93 -4.66 -10.90
N SER A 18 -4.47 -4.09 -9.79
CA SER A 18 -3.44 -3.06 -9.85
C SER A 18 -2.15 -3.63 -10.45
N ALA A 19 -1.38 -2.79 -11.14
CA ALA A 19 -0.12 -3.24 -11.73
C ALA A 19 0.86 -3.83 -10.69
N PRO A 20 1.03 -3.22 -9.49
CA PRO A 20 1.85 -3.84 -8.44
C PRO A 20 1.30 -5.18 -7.96
N MET A 21 -0.02 -5.35 -7.87
CA MET A 21 -0.62 -6.63 -7.44
C MET A 21 -0.38 -7.74 -8.46
N ARG A 22 -0.46 -7.44 -9.76
CA ARG A 22 -0.11 -8.42 -10.79
C ARG A 22 1.33 -8.93 -10.64
N GLU A 23 2.25 -8.04 -10.33
CA GLU A 23 3.66 -8.39 -10.13
C GLU A 23 3.88 -9.13 -8.81
N LEU A 24 3.23 -8.69 -7.74
CA LEU A 24 3.27 -9.37 -6.44
C LEU A 24 2.71 -10.80 -6.55
N SER A 25 1.60 -10.99 -7.24
CA SER A 25 1.00 -12.31 -7.46
C SER A 25 1.98 -13.28 -8.12
N LYS A 26 2.69 -12.84 -9.18
CA LYS A 26 3.74 -13.64 -9.82
C LYS A 26 4.87 -14.00 -8.85
N PHE A 27 5.29 -13.05 -8.04
CA PHE A 27 6.33 -13.26 -7.04
C PHE A 27 5.90 -14.28 -5.98
N LEU A 28 4.68 -14.16 -5.48
CA LEU A 28 4.11 -15.09 -4.49
C LEU A 28 3.98 -16.50 -5.06
N GLU A 29 3.48 -16.63 -6.30
CA GLU A 29 3.36 -17.90 -7.00
C GLU A 29 4.73 -18.57 -7.22
N TYR A 30 5.70 -17.82 -7.75
CA TYR A 30 7.05 -18.32 -8.01
C TYR A 30 7.75 -18.82 -6.73
N ASN A 31 7.50 -18.16 -5.59
CA ASN A 31 8.08 -18.51 -4.30
C ASN A 31 7.19 -19.48 -3.48
N GLU A 32 6.13 -20.02 -4.08
CA GLU A 32 5.20 -20.93 -3.41
C GLU A 32 4.70 -20.39 -2.07
N TRP A 33 4.33 -19.09 -2.06
CA TRP A 33 3.97 -18.37 -0.86
C TRP A 33 2.61 -18.83 -0.33
N ASP A 34 2.56 -19.17 0.95
CA ASP A 34 1.32 -19.46 1.68
C ASP A 34 1.37 -18.70 3.01
N SER A 35 0.39 -17.84 3.25
CA SER A 35 0.41 -16.95 4.40
C SER A 35 -0.97 -16.41 4.74
N ASP A 36 -1.15 -15.99 5.98
CA ASP A 36 -2.26 -15.14 6.37
C ASP A 36 -1.89 -13.68 6.12
N PHE A 37 -2.70 -12.98 5.34
CA PHE A 37 -2.43 -11.62 4.88
C PHE A 37 -3.28 -10.57 5.58
N ILE A 38 -2.70 -9.37 5.72
CA ILE A 38 -3.46 -8.13 5.85
C ILE A 38 -3.32 -7.36 4.53
N HIS A 39 -4.43 -7.05 3.87
CA HIS A 39 -4.45 -6.09 2.78
C HIS A 39 -4.73 -4.71 3.36
N PHE A 40 -3.66 -4.01 3.69
CA PHE A 40 -3.70 -2.72 4.39
C PHE A 40 -3.95 -1.58 3.42
N GLY A 41 -4.99 -0.79 3.69
CA GLY A 41 -5.37 0.30 2.81
C GLY A 41 -6.03 -0.19 1.52
N GLU A 42 -6.85 -1.24 1.60
CA GLU A 42 -7.52 -1.85 0.43
C GLU A 42 -8.23 -0.81 -0.45
N GLY A 43 -8.85 0.19 0.17
CA GLY A 43 -9.64 1.18 -0.56
C GLY A 43 -10.80 0.52 -1.31
N LYS A 44 -10.81 0.71 -2.62
CA LYS A 44 -11.76 0.09 -3.55
C LYS A 44 -11.11 -0.96 -4.45
N ALA A 45 -9.96 -1.49 -4.04
CA ALA A 45 -9.19 -2.48 -4.79
C ALA A 45 -9.59 -3.92 -4.39
N TYR A 46 -10.87 -4.24 -4.45
CA TYR A 46 -11.41 -5.55 -4.06
C TYR A 46 -10.82 -6.71 -4.86
N LEU A 47 -10.48 -6.49 -6.12
CA LEU A 47 -9.85 -7.51 -6.97
C LEU A 47 -8.44 -7.88 -6.46
N ASP A 48 -7.72 -6.91 -5.92
CA ASP A 48 -6.41 -7.15 -5.32
C ASP A 48 -6.53 -8.04 -4.08
N THR A 49 -7.54 -7.82 -3.24
CA THR A 49 -7.86 -8.71 -2.11
C THR A 49 -8.17 -10.14 -2.57
N MET A 50 -9.01 -10.28 -3.58
CA MET A 50 -9.37 -11.58 -4.15
C MET A 50 -8.16 -12.32 -4.74
N GLU A 51 -7.22 -11.58 -5.35
CA GLU A 51 -5.99 -12.17 -5.86
C GLU A 51 -5.11 -12.71 -4.73
N LEU A 52 -4.96 -11.97 -3.62
CA LEU A 52 -4.22 -12.43 -2.45
C LEU A 52 -4.83 -13.67 -1.81
N GLU A 53 -6.16 -13.83 -1.88
CA GLU A 53 -6.87 -15.00 -1.33
C GLU A 53 -6.45 -16.35 -1.98
N LYS A 54 -5.82 -16.30 -3.14
CA LYS A 54 -5.21 -17.49 -3.77
C LYS A 54 -4.02 -18.04 -2.99
N PHE A 55 -3.40 -17.21 -2.16
CA PHE A 55 -2.18 -17.54 -1.41
C PHE A 55 -2.40 -17.68 0.11
N GLY A 56 -3.65 -17.56 0.57
CA GLY A 56 -4.01 -17.71 1.97
C GLY A 56 -5.18 -16.84 2.39
N LYS A 57 -5.44 -16.79 3.68
CA LYS A 57 -6.52 -15.95 4.23
C LYS A 57 -6.13 -14.47 4.19
N VAL A 58 -7.06 -13.63 3.80
CA VAL A 58 -6.84 -12.18 3.70
C VAL A 58 -7.81 -11.42 4.60
N ARG A 59 -7.24 -10.54 5.42
CA ARG A 59 -7.97 -9.56 6.23
C ARG A 59 -7.81 -8.19 5.58
N PRO A 60 -8.84 -7.67 4.88
CA PRO A 60 -8.78 -6.31 4.36
C PRO A 60 -8.91 -5.30 5.49
N TYR A 61 -8.20 -4.18 5.36
CA TYR A 61 -8.32 -3.04 6.27
C TYR A 61 -8.28 -1.72 5.49
N ASP A 62 -9.25 -0.87 5.76
CA ASP A 62 -9.29 0.51 5.28
C ASP A 62 -10.10 1.37 6.26
N PRO A 63 -9.49 2.39 6.90
CA PRO A 63 -10.20 3.25 7.84
C PRO A 63 -11.34 4.07 7.19
N ASN A 64 -11.35 4.19 5.87
CA ASN A 64 -12.37 4.91 5.10
C ASN A 64 -13.49 4.00 4.58
N SER A 65 -13.45 2.70 4.86
CA SER A 65 -14.46 1.75 4.40
C SER A 65 -15.82 2.02 5.03
N SER A 66 -16.89 1.82 4.27
CA SER A 66 -18.26 1.80 4.79
C SER A 66 -18.57 0.52 5.56
N GLU A 67 -17.83 -0.55 5.31
CA GLU A 67 -17.98 -1.83 6.01
C GLU A 67 -17.25 -1.81 7.35
N GLU A 68 -17.97 -2.06 8.44
CA GLU A 68 -17.40 -2.04 9.79
C GLU A 68 -16.22 -3.00 9.96
N HIS A 69 -16.36 -4.22 9.43
CA HIS A 69 -15.30 -5.23 9.49
C HIS A 69 -14.00 -4.73 8.83
N THR A 70 -14.08 -4.13 7.65
CA THR A 70 -12.93 -3.58 6.93
C THR A 70 -12.37 -2.33 7.60
N ARG A 71 -13.22 -1.50 8.21
CA ARG A 71 -12.82 -0.28 8.92
C ARG A 71 -12.17 -0.57 10.28
N THR A 72 -12.47 -1.70 10.90
CA THR A 72 -11.93 -2.06 12.21
C THR A 72 -10.46 -2.45 12.10
N PHE A 73 -9.62 -1.86 12.96
CA PHE A 73 -8.19 -2.13 12.97
C PHE A 73 -7.91 -3.61 13.24
N PRO A 74 -7.14 -4.29 12.39
CA PRO A 74 -6.95 -5.74 12.50
C PRO A 74 -5.94 -6.13 13.59
N THR A 75 -5.97 -7.41 13.94
CA THR A 75 -4.88 -8.04 14.70
C THR A 75 -3.73 -8.42 13.78
N PRO A 76 -2.49 -8.57 14.30
CA PRO A 76 -1.35 -8.97 13.49
C PRO A 76 -1.57 -10.27 12.69
N ARG A 77 -0.96 -10.32 11.51
CA ARG A 77 -0.92 -11.47 10.61
C ARG A 77 0.51 -11.71 10.14
N SER A 78 0.75 -12.83 9.48
CA SER A 78 2.10 -13.18 9.01
C SER A 78 2.62 -12.19 7.98
N THR A 79 1.81 -11.80 7.01
CA THR A 79 2.24 -10.94 5.89
C THR A 79 1.33 -9.73 5.73
N GLY A 80 1.92 -8.55 5.67
CA GLY A 80 1.20 -7.31 5.31
C GLY A 80 1.43 -6.91 3.86
N VAL A 81 0.40 -6.38 3.21
CA VAL A 81 0.47 -5.83 1.84
C VAL A 81 -0.16 -4.45 1.83
N ALA A 82 0.59 -3.45 1.39
CA ALA A 82 0.13 -2.07 1.26
C ALA A 82 0.49 -1.51 -0.12
N ILE A 83 -0.52 -1.31 -0.98
CA ILE A 83 -0.33 -0.85 -2.35
C ILE A 83 -0.87 0.56 -2.49
N TYR A 84 0.00 1.51 -2.86
CA TYR A 84 -0.32 2.92 -3.05
C TYR A 84 -0.93 3.60 -1.81
N VAL A 85 -0.56 3.15 -0.61
CA VAL A 85 -0.99 3.76 0.65
C VAL A 85 -0.06 4.90 1.05
N PHE A 86 1.23 4.61 1.19
CA PHE A 86 2.19 5.55 1.78
C PHE A 86 2.49 6.77 0.92
N ASN A 87 2.38 6.66 -0.38
CA ASN A 87 2.53 7.82 -1.27
C ASN A 87 1.36 8.84 -1.19
N THR A 88 0.27 8.49 -0.50
CA THR A 88 -0.89 9.38 -0.29
C THR A 88 -0.86 10.11 1.05
N LEU A 89 0.14 9.85 1.88
CA LEU A 89 0.22 10.35 3.25
C LEU A 89 1.36 11.37 3.41
N PRO A 90 1.10 12.55 4.03
CA PRO A 90 2.15 13.50 4.41
C PRO A 90 3.13 12.86 5.43
N PRO A 91 4.37 13.41 5.57
CA PRO A 91 5.45 12.75 6.30
C PRO A 91 5.10 12.28 7.71
N LEU A 92 4.56 13.15 8.55
CA LEU A 92 4.27 12.80 9.95
C LEU A 92 3.20 11.71 10.07
N LYS A 93 2.14 11.80 9.26
CA LYS A 93 1.09 10.79 9.23
C LYS A 93 1.62 9.48 8.63
N ARG A 94 2.43 9.57 7.60
CA ARG A 94 3.06 8.41 6.93
C ARG A 94 3.94 7.62 7.90
N GLU A 95 4.77 8.30 8.69
CA GLU A 95 5.61 7.67 9.71
C GLU A 95 4.77 6.86 10.72
N ARG A 96 3.70 7.45 11.23
CA ARG A 96 2.80 6.78 12.18
C ARG A 96 2.09 5.58 11.57
N VAL A 97 1.58 5.73 10.36
CA VAL A 97 0.87 4.65 9.65
C VAL A 97 1.82 3.52 9.27
N LEU A 98 3.04 3.85 8.86
CA LEU A 98 4.08 2.86 8.54
C LEU A 98 4.45 2.03 9.78
N LEU A 99 4.62 2.67 10.92
CA LEU A 99 4.89 1.98 12.18
C LEU A 99 3.73 1.02 12.54
N ALA A 100 2.50 1.49 12.45
CA ALA A 100 1.31 0.67 12.70
C ALA A 100 1.24 -0.52 11.73
N PHE A 101 1.49 -0.30 10.43
CA PHE A 101 1.53 -1.35 9.43
C PHE A 101 2.60 -2.40 9.74
N LYS A 102 3.83 -1.99 10.01
CA LYS A 102 4.93 -2.92 10.32
C LYS A 102 4.66 -3.74 11.58
N ASN A 103 3.99 -3.16 12.57
CA ASN A 103 3.58 -3.88 13.79
C ASN A 103 2.50 -4.94 13.54
N LEU A 104 1.75 -4.83 12.44
CA LEU A 104 0.77 -5.83 12.02
C LEU A 104 1.41 -7.01 11.25
N CYS A 105 2.64 -6.85 10.76
CA CYS A 105 3.33 -7.83 9.96
C CYS A 105 4.27 -8.67 10.84
N LEU A 106 3.91 -9.92 11.13
CA LEU A 106 4.71 -10.77 12.01
C LEU A 106 5.99 -11.28 11.36
N ASP A 107 5.93 -11.59 10.06
CA ASP A 107 7.06 -12.22 9.35
C ASP A 107 7.55 -11.38 8.17
N SER A 108 6.65 -10.89 7.35
CA SER A 108 7.00 -10.25 6.08
C SER A 108 6.02 -9.16 5.69
N TRP A 109 6.44 -8.30 4.77
CA TRP A 109 5.59 -7.26 4.21
C TRP A 109 5.96 -6.95 2.76
N PHE A 110 4.99 -6.42 2.03
CA PHE A 110 5.13 -5.90 0.68
C PHE A 110 4.51 -4.51 0.60
N ILE A 111 5.25 -3.57 0.05
CA ILE A 111 4.82 -2.17 -0.12
C ILE A 111 5.04 -1.76 -1.57
N ALA A 112 4.03 -1.16 -2.18
CA ALA A 112 4.18 -0.51 -3.47
C ALA A 112 3.87 0.99 -3.36
N VAL A 113 4.73 1.82 -3.95
CA VAL A 113 4.58 3.28 -4.01
C VAL A 113 4.76 3.79 -5.44
N ARG A 114 4.22 4.97 -5.71
CA ARG A 114 4.38 5.64 -7.00
C ARG A 114 5.81 6.16 -7.16
N CYS A 115 6.31 6.10 -8.40
CA CYS A 115 7.58 6.70 -8.79
C CYS A 115 7.47 7.54 -10.09
N ASP A 116 6.26 7.69 -10.64
CA ASP A 116 5.99 8.55 -11.79
C ASP A 116 5.86 10.02 -11.36
N PRO A 117 6.14 10.98 -12.25
CA PRO A 117 5.93 12.40 -11.96
C PRO A 117 4.46 12.69 -11.61
N ILE A 118 4.26 13.56 -10.62
CA ILE A 118 2.93 13.94 -10.14
C ILE A 118 2.78 15.45 -10.25
N ALA A 119 1.75 15.90 -10.98
CA ALA A 119 1.42 17.31 -11.09
C ALA A 119 0.73 17.81 -9.82
N GLY A 120 1.10 19.00 -9.36
CA GLY A 120 0.50 19.62 -8.19
C GLY A 120 1.35 20.75 -7.64
N THR A 121 0.86 21.37 -6.56
CA THR A 121 1.60 22.39 -5.83
C THR A 121 2.53 21.74 -4.82
N PRO A 122 3.82 22.09 -4.78
CA PRO A 122 4.75 21.54 -3.79
C PRO A 122 4.23 21.67 -2.37
N HIS A 123 4.28 20.59 -1.61
CA HIS A 123 3.82 20.52 -0.23
C HIS A 123 4.66 19.49 0.52
N GLU A 124 5.43 19.94 1.50
CA GLU A 124 6.35 19.09 2.27
C GLU A 124 7.27 18.27 1.33
N ASP A 125 7.30 16.94 1.41
CA ASP A 125 8.11 16.08 0.54
C ASP A 125 7.34 15.55 -0.69
N GLY A 126 6.20 16.11 -1.00
CA GLY A 126 5.36 15.73 -2.13
C GLY A 126 4.65 16.93 -2.76
N VAL A 127 3.43 16.69 -3.20
CA VAL A 127 2.59 17.73 -3.81
C VAL A 127 1.15 17.63 -3.31
N THR A 128 0.44 18.76 -3.35
CA THR A 128 -1.03 18.77 -3.27
C THR A 128 -1.56 18.81 -4.70
N THR A 129 -2.34 17.80 -5.08
CA THR A 129 -2.93 17.70 -6.42
C THR A 129 -4.11 18.66 -6.60
N SER A 130 -4.59 18.81 -7.83
CA SER A 130 -5.78 19.61 -8.14
C SER A 130 -7.06 19.14 -7.40
N ARG A 131 -7.07 17.90 -6.93
CA ARG A 131 -8.15 17.33 -6.09
C ARG A 131 -8.01 17.68 -4.61
N GLY A 132 -6.96 18.40 -4.21
CA GLY A 132 -6.66 18.70 -2.81
C GLY A 132 -6.12 17.51 -2.02
N THR A 133 -5.55 16.51 -2.69
CA THR A 133 -4.96 15.33 -2.05
C THR A 133 -3.44 15.41 -2.07
N PHE A 134 -2.80 14.93 -1.00
CA PHE A 134 -1.35 14.78 -0.97
C PHE A 134 -0.93 13.57 -1.81
N GLN A 135 0.17 13.73 -2.58
CA GLN A 135 0.83 12.65 -3.30
C GLN A 135 2.35 12.84 -3.27
N LYS A 136 3.07 11.76 -3.04
CA LYS A 136 4.52 11.71 -3.16
C LYS A 136 4.93 10.74 -4.25
N SER A 137 5.88 11.16 -5.10
CA SER A 137 6.62 10.29 -6.02
C SER A 137 7.96 9.92 -5.39
N TYR A 138 8.28 8.63 -5.36
CA TYR A 138 9.49 8.11 -4.74
C TYR A 138 10.58 7.83 -5.79
N SER A 139 11.82 8.16 -5.48
CA SER A 139 12.96 7.48 -6.09
C SER A 139 13.17 6.13 -5.39
N GLU A 140 13.90 5.23 -6.02
CA GLU A 140 14.28 3.94 -5.42
C GLU A 140 15.05 4.13 -4.11
N LYS A 141 16.00 5.09 -4.10
CA LYS A 141 16.78 5.43 -2.92
C LYS A 141 15.91 5.91 -1.76
N GLU A 142 14.95 6.78 -2.02
CA GLU A 142 14.01 7.26 -1.00
C GLU A 142 13.13 6.13 -0.46
N ALA A 143 12.61 5.26 -1.34
CA ALA A 143 11.77 4.14 -0.94
C ALA A 143 12.53 3.15 -0.05
N LEU A 144 13.74 2.77 -0.45
CA LEU A 144 14.60 1.88 0.36
C LEU A 144 14.97 2.51 1.70
N ALA A 145 15.27 3.81 1.74
CA ALA A 145 15.61 4.51 2.99
C ALA A 145 14.43 4.57 3.95
N GLU A 146 13.22 4.78 3.46
CA GLU A 146 12.03 4.92 4.31
C GLU A 146 11.43 3.58 4.74
N PHE A 147 11.30 2.64 3.81
CA PHE A 147 10.62 1.36 4.07
C PHE A 147 11.56 0.22 4.41
N GLY A 148 12.79 0.24 3.92
CA GLY A 148 13.71 -0.88 4.00
C GLY A 148 13.42 -1.98 2.98
N GLY A 149 13.84 -3.20 3.28
CA GLY A 149 13.62 -4.35 2.41
C GLY A 149 14.47 -4.33 1.14
N LYS A 150 13.96 -4.94 0.09
CA LYS A 150 14.59 -4.98 -1.24
C LYS A 150 13.57 -4.67 -2.33
N VAL A 151 14.03 -4.18 -3.47
CA VAL A 151 13.20 -3.94 -4.64
C VAL A 151 12.89 -5.28 -5.31
N ILE A 152 11.61 -5.61 -5.40
CA ILE A 152 11.11 -6.77 -6.14
C ILE A 152 10.90 -6.40 -7.62
N LYS A 153 10.30 -5.23 -7.84
CA LYS A 153 10.04 -4.70 -9.18
C LYS A 153 10.03 -3.19 -9.18
N LYS A 154 10.65 -2.59 -10.18
CA LYS A 154 10.54 -1.18 -10.48
C LYS A 154 10.11 -1.00 -11.93
N THR A 155 9.12 -0.15 -12.15
CA THR A 155 8.64 0.27 -13.46
C THR A 155 8.70 1.80 -13.56
N ARG A 156 8.18 2.37 -14.65
CA ARG A 156 8.01 3.84 -14.74
C ARG A 156 6.93 4.39 -13.80
N GLY A 157 6.03 3.54 -13.33
CA GLY A 157 4.87 3.96 -12.53
C GLY A 157 4.97 3.62 -11.06
N TYR A 158 5.67 2.56 -10.68
CA TYR A 158 5.74 2.12 -9.30
C TYR A 158 7.05 1.43 -8.93
N ILE A 159 7.29 1.36 -7.63
CA ILE A 159 8.32 0.53 -7.00
C ILE A 159 7.60 -0.42 -6.04
N LEU A 160 7.82 -1.71 -6.20
CA LEU A 160 7.36 -2.76 -5.31
C LEU A 160 8.55 -3.25 -4.48
N LEU A 161 8.42 -3.14 -3.15
CA LEU A 161 9.42 -3.57 -2.19
C LEU A 161 8.86 -4.69 -1.33
N GLY A 162 9.74 -5.51 -0.78
CA GLY A 162 9.37 -6.54 0.17
C GLY A 162 10.48 -6.97 1.09
N VAL A 163 10.08 -7.67 2.14
CA VAL A 163 10.98 -8.40 3.03
C VAL A 163 10.65 -9.88 2.91
N ASP A 164 11.65 -10.68 2.52
CA ASP A 164 11.56 -12.14 2.58
C ASP A 164 11.66 -12.59 4.04
N LYS A 165 11.02 -13.68 4.30
CA LYS A 165 11.24 -14.42 5.55
C LYS A 165 12.70 -14.81 5.71
#